data_e71cc1654c9b0d3bc505f5e9fb7a3b2d
#
_entry.id   e71cc1654c9b0d3bc505f5e9fb7a3b2d
#
_cell.length_a   1.000
_cell.length_b   1.000
_cell.length_c   1.000
_cell.angle_alpha   90.00
_cell.angle_beta   90.00
_cell.angle_gamma   90.00
#
_symmetry.space_group_name_H-M   'P 1'
#
loop_
_entity.id
_entity.type
_entity.pdbx_description
1 polymer ?
#
loop_
_entity_poly.entity_id
_entity_poly.type
_entity_poly.pdbx_seq_one_letter_code
_entity_poly.pdbx_strand_id
1 'polypeptide(L)'
;DRTLEPRYRNYGGWSVTLTATPASVSWQGGTSMLSAGASRVTFVNGVQETTQTAVPTISGGAEGFFLSGNTVTVSENNTASARSCVFTATHGGASATATVSQGASPVSYYFYYAKGGTSHTEYPDDSSAGGFSLDITSYKKTGESTRNLSWSASGDSWIHVNGTSVSYEENPNKERRTGTVTLKQDESGYTLSLKVVQPGKTSVDIEQ
;
A
#
# COMPACT_ATOMS: atom_id res chain seq x y z
N ASP A 1 19.81 -57.53 -53.66
CA ASP A 1 20.22 -56.12 -53.52
C ASP A 1 19.15 -55.34 -52.70
N ARG A 2 19.44 -55.03 -51.45
CA ARG A 2 18.57 -54.15 -50.69
C ARG A 2 18.98 -52.77 -50.99
N THR A 3 18.24 -52.09 -51.88
CA THR A 3 18.35 -50.60 -52.07
C THR A 3 17.95 -49.94 -50.74
N LEU A 4 18.92 -49.32 -50.08
CA LEU A 4 18.65 -48.49 -48.90
C LEU A 4 17.97 -47.20 -49.38
N GLU A 5 16.67 -47.08 -49.14
CA GLU A 5 15.95 -45.87 -49.39
C GLU A 5 16.52 -44.73 -48.51
N PRO A 6 16.87 -43.56 -49.08
CA PRO A 6 17.41 -42.46 -48.30
C PRO A 6 16.36 -41.95 -47.31
N ARG A 7 16.71 -41.90 -46.02
CA ARG A 7 15.86 -41.34 -44.96
C ARG A 7 16.13 -39.85 -44.82
N TYR A 8 15.19 -39.06 -45.29
CA TYR A 8 15.23 -37.59 -45.10
C TYR A 8 14.60 -37.23 -43.76
N ARG A 9 15.43 -36.67 -42.85
CA ARG A 9 14.98 -36.20 -41.54
C ARG A 9 14.79 -34.70 -41.62
N ASN A 10 13.61 -34.23 -41.19
CA ASN A 10 13.29 -32.82 -41.09
C ASN A 10 12.80 -32.51 -39.65
N TYR A 11 12.96 -31.27 -39.18
CA TYR A 11 12.59 -30.86 -37.84
C TYR A 11 11.58 -29.70 -37.94
N GLY A 12 10.50 -29.81 -37.20
CA GLY A 12 9.60 -28.70 -36.93
C GLY A 12 10.28 -27.62 -36.07
N GLY A 13 9.71 -26.44 -36.04
CA GLY A 13 10.11 -25.39 -35.12
C GLY A 13 9.94 -25.82 -33.66
N TRP A 14 10.71 -25.21 -32.76
CA TRP A 14 10.53 -25.37 -31.33
C TRP A 14 9.25 -24.69 -30.87
N SER A 15 8.55 -25.29 -29.92
CA SER A 15 7.49 -24.73 -29.13
C SER A 15 7.96 -24.65 -27.69
N VAL A 16 7.78 -23.50 -27.03
CA VAL A 16 8.18 -23.27 -25.64
C VAL A 16 6.93 -22.98 -24.82
N THR A 17 6.89 -23.50 -23.58
CA THR A 17 5.86 -23.22 -22.59
C THR A 17 6.52 -22.67 -21.33
N LEU A 18 5.82 -21.79 -20.64
CA LEU A 18 6.22 -21.27 -19.32
C LEU A 18 4.97 -20.99 -18.49
N THR A 19 4.96 -21.47 -17.26
CA THR A 19 3.90 -21.21 -16.28
C THR A 19 4.51 -20.80 -14.94
N ALA A 20 3.78 -20.01 -14.17
CA ALA A 20 4.14 -19.60 -12.81
C ALA A 20 3.10 -20.15 -11.83
N THR A 21 3.54 -20.76 -10.74
CA THR A 21 2.65 -21.34 -9.72
C THR A 21 3.17 -21.04 -8.31
N PRO A 22 2.43 -20.28 -7.49
CA PRO A 22 1.26 -19.47 -7.86
C PRO A 22 1.63 -18.29 -8.79
N ALA A 23 0.72 -17.87 -9.65
CA ALA A 23 0.93 -16.69 -10.52
C ALA A 23 0.75 -15.36 -9.76
N SER A 24 0.26 -15.42 -8.53
CA SER A 24 0.09 -14.23 -7.67
C SER A 24 0.47 -14.57 -6.23
N VAL A 25 1.16 -13.66 -5.57
CA VAL A 25 1.51 -13.74 -4.14
C VAL A 25 0.91 -12.55 -3.38
N SER A 26 0.81 -12.70 -2.06
CA SER A 26 0.32 -11.62 -1.19
C SER A 26 1.33 -10.46 -1.13
N TRP A 27 0.91 -9.33 -0.55
CA TRP A 27 1.78 -8.18 -0.32
C TRP A 27 2.97 -8.51 0.60
N GLN A 28 2.85 -9.48 1.51
CA GLN A 28 3.93 -9.92 2.40
C GLN A 28 5.08 -10.62 1.67
N GLY A 29 4.88 -10.93 0.38
CA GLY A 29 5.86 -11.67 -0.40
C GLY A 29 5.60 -13.17 -0.41
N GLY A 30 6.59 -13.91 -0.87
CA GLY A 30 6.51 -15.36 -0.99
C GLY A 30 7.34 -15.89 -2.13
N THR A 31 7.01 -17.09 -2.61
CA THR A 31 7.69 -17.73 -3.71
C THR A 31 6.72 -18.16 -4.80
N SER A 32 7.19 -18.14 -6.05
CA SER A 32 6.50 -18.71 -7.21
C SER A 32 7.46 -19.62 -7.96
N MET A 33 6.98 -20.79 -8.38
CA MET A 33 7.74 -21.76 -9.15
C MET A 33 7.45 -21.55 -10.64
N LEU A 34 8.50 -21.41 -11.45
CA LEU A 34 8.40 -21.36 -12.90
C LEU A 34 8.59 -22.78 -13.48
N SER A 35 7.60 -23.24 -14.24
CA SER A 35 7.70 -24.51 -14.97
C SER A 35 7.80 -24.23 -16.46
N ALA A 36 8.91 -24.62 -17.07
CA ALA A 36 9.22 -24.39 -18.48
C ALA A 36 9.47 -25.69 -19.20
N GLY A 37 9.02 -25.77 -20.44
CA GLY A 37 9.28 -26.87 -21.33
C GLY A 37 9.46 -26.41 -22.78
N ALA A 38 10.30 -27.12 -23.54
CA ALA A 38 10.40 -26.96 -24.97
C ALA A 38 10.25 -28.29 -25.70
N SER A 39 9.56 -28.25 -26.81
CA SER A 39 9.39 -29.43 -27.66
C SER A 39 9.40 -29.08 -29.14
N ARG A 40 9.82 -30.05 -29.98
CA ARG A 40 9.65 -29.98 -31.43
C ARG A 40 9.38 -31.35 -32.00
N VAL A 41 8.75 -31.38 -33.13
CA VAL A 41 8.43 -32.62 -33.86
C VAL A 41 9.55 -32.96 -34.85
N THR A 42 9.90 -34.22 -34.95
CA THR A 42 10.81 -34.76 -35.96
C THR A 42 9.99 -35.54 -37.00
N PHE A 43 10.25 -35.25 -38.28
CA PHE A 43 9.65 -35.92 -39.41
C PHE A 43 10.70 -36.77 -40.14
N VAL A 44 10.33 -37.95 -40.59
CA VAL A 44 11.13 -38.79 -41.50
C VAL A 44 10.29 -39.09 -42.70
N ASN A 45 10.79 -38.73 -43.86
CA ASN A 45 10.09 -38.85 -45.17
C ASN A 45 8.66 -38.22 -45.10
N GLY A 46 8.53 -37.06 -44.41
CA GLY A 46 7.25 -36.35 -44.26
C GLY A 46 6.29 -36.93 -43.21
N VAL A 47 6.64 -38.03 -42.55
CA VAL A 47 5.82 -38.62 -41.47
C VAL A 47 6.40 -38.26 -40.12
N GLN A 48 5.53 -37.82 -39.18
CA GLN A 48 5.93 -37.54 -37.80
C GLN A 48 6.40 -38.82 -37.11
N GLU A 49 7.63 -38.86 -36.62
CA GLU A 49 8.20 -40.00 -35.91
C GLU A 49 8.27 -39.77 -34.38
N THR A 50 8.88 -38.67 -33.97
CA THR A 50 9.18 -38.46 -32.55
C THR A 50 9.00 -36.99 -32.15
N THR A 51 8.79 -36.77 -30.85
CA THR A 51 8.87 -35.45 -30.22
C THR A 51 10.20 -35.36 -29.46
N GLN A 52 10.99 -34.31 -29.77
CA GLN A 52 12.17 -33.98 -28.98
C GLN A 52 11.79 -32.96 -27.90
N THR A 53 12.33 -33.10 -26.70
CA THR A 53 12.15 -32.21 -25.60
C THR A 53 13.47 -31.57 -25.20
N ALA A 54 13.40 -30.37 -24.65
CA ALA A 54 14.56 -29.65 -24.09
C ALA A 54 14.13 -28.78 -22.90
N VAL A 55 15.12 -28.35 -22.11
CA VAL A 55 14.91 -27.43 -21.01
C VAL A 55 15.20 -26.02 -21.53
N PRO A 56 14.21 -25.10 -21.53
CA PRO A 56 14.43 -23.71 -21.92
C PRO A 56 15.29 -22.96 -20.89
N THR A 57 15.95 -21.91 -21.34
CA THR A 57 16.57 -20.95 -20.45
C THR A 57 15.51 -19.95 -19.97
N ILE A 58 15.40 -19.77 -18.65
CA ILE A 58 14.49 -18.78 -18.05
C ILE A 58 15.28 -17.54 -17.68
N SER A 59 14.71 -16.37 -17.98
CA SER A 59 15.25 -15.07 -17.64
C SER A 59 14.14 -14.12 -17.18
N GLY A 60 14.51 -13.05 -16.51
CA GLY A 60 13.60 -12.03 -15.99
C GLY A 60 13.97 -11.65 -14.56
N GLY A 61 13.30 -10.66 -14.05
CA GLY A 61 13.49 -10.10 -12.73
C GLY A 61 13.23 -8.60 -12.74
N ALA A 62 12.80 -8.09 -11.62
CA ALA A 62 12.56 -6.67 -11.38
C ALA A 62 12.77 -6.40 -9.88
N GLU A 63 12.70 -5.13 -9.47
CA GLU A 63 12.72 -4.79 -8.06
C GLU A 63 11.66 -5.57 -7.29
N GLY A 64 12.10 -6.30 -6.27
CA GLY A 64 11.25 -7.16 -5.44
C GLY A 64 10.93 -8.54 -6.04
N PHE A 65 11.41 -8.89 -7.24
CA PHE A 65 11.24 -10.19 -7.88
C PHE A 65 12.60 -10.77 -8.27
N PHE A 66 13.05 -11.79 -7.56
CA PHE A 66 14.39 -12.38 -7.70
C PHE A 66 14.30 -13.81 -8.22
N LEU A 67 14.86 -14.05 -9.40
CA LEU A 67 14.91 -15.38 -10.00
C LEU A 67 16.19 -16.13 -9.58
N SER A 68 16.03 -17.33 -9.08
CA SER A 68 17.12 -18.29 -8.82
C SER A 68 16.73 -19.67 -9.31
N GLY A 69 17.40 -20.15 -10.35
CA GLY A 69 16.96 -21.36 -11.07
C GLY A 69 15.53 -21.18 -11.61
N ASN A 70 14.60 -22.00 -11.12
CA ASN A 70 13.19 -21.96 -11.50
C ASN A 70 12.31 -21.30 -10.41
N THR A 71 12.91 -20.79 -9.35
CA THR A 71 12.18 -20.19 -8.23
C THR A 71 12.28 -18.68 -8.29
N VAL A 72 11.13 -18.00 -8.25
CA VAL A 72 11.02 -16.57 -8.06
C VAL A 72 10.74 -16.30 -6.59
N THR A 73 11.64 -15.61 -5.91
CA THR A 73 11.41 -15.07 -4.56
C THR A 73 10.88 -13.65 -4.70
N VAL A 74 9.75 -13.38 -4.08
CA VAL A 74 9.11 -12.06 -4.09
C VAL A 74 9.22 -11.45 -2.71
N SER A 75 9.86 -10.29 -2.60
CA SER A 75 9.98 -9.56 -1.34
C SER A 75 8.66 -8.87 -0.95
N GLU A 76 8.56 -8.42 0.29
CA GLU A 76 7.42 -7.63 0.77
C GLU A 76 7.18 -6.38 -0.10
N ASN A 77 5.90 -6.09 -0.38
CA ASN A 77 5.47 -4.88 -1.08
C ASN A 77 4.92 -3.86 -0.08
N ASN A 78 5.73 -2.92 0.33
CA ASN A 78 5.34 -1.85 1.26
C ASN A 78 4.71 -0.64 0.57
N THR A 79 4.09 -0.84 -0.60
CA THR A 79 3.37 0.20 -1.35
C THR A 79 1.88 -0.09 -1.46
N ALA A 80 1.08 0.95 -1.62
CA ALA A 80 -0.36 0.85 -1.84
C ALA A 80 -0.74 0.41 -3.27
N SER A 81 0.25 0.03 -4.09
CA SER A 81 0.04 -0.40 -5.47
C SER A 81 0.49 -1.84 -5.66
N ALA A 82 -0.30 -2.63 -6.38
CA ALA A 82 0.12 -3.93 -6.84
C ALA A 82 1.27 -3.81 -7.85
N ARG A 83 2.12 -4.83 -7.93
CA ARG A 83 3.23 -4.89 -8.88
C ARG A 83 3.33 -6.26 -9.53
N SER A 84 4.04 -6.35 -10.65
CA SER A 84 4.22 -7.62 -11.36
C SER A 84 5.56 -7.65 -12.09
N CYS A 85 6.03 -8.85 -12.39
CA CYS A 85 7.21 -9.10 -13.20
C CYS A 85 6.92 -10.17 -14.24
N VAL A 86 7.41 -9.94 -15.47
CA VAL A 86 7.32 -10.91 -16.57
C VAL A 86 8.62 -11.69 -16.65
N PHE A 87 8.50 -13.00 -16.72
CA PHE A 87 9.60 -13.94 -16.95
C PHE A 87 9.46 -14.53 -18.35
N THR A 88 10.58 -14.83 -18.99
CA THR A 88 10.63 -15.34 -20.36
C THR A 88 11.45 -16.63 -20.38
N ALA A 89 10.90 -17.66 -20.98
CA ALA A 89 11.61 -18.90 -21.30
C ALA A 89 11.93 -18.90 -22.79
N THR A 90 13.17 -19.27 -23.16
CA THR A 90 13.62 -19.30 -24.55
C THR A 90 14.33 -20.60 -24.88
N HIS A 91 14.09 -21.15 -26.07
CA HIS A 91 14.81 -22.27 -26.63
C HIS A 91 14.67 -22.32 -28.16
N GLY A 92 15.79 -22.49 -28.87
CA GLY A 92 15.81 -22.70 -30.33
C GLY A 92 15.09 -21.63 -31.15
N GLY A 93 15.12 -20.37 -30.71
CA GLY A 93 14.45 -19.25 -31.38
C GLY A 93 12.97 -19.06 -31.01
N ALA A 94 12.38 -19.98 -30.23
CA ALA A 94 11.03 -19.85 -29.67
C ALA A 94 11.08 -19.28 -28.25
N SER A 95 10.00 -18.63 -27.84
CA SER A 95 9.87 -18.07 -26.50
C SER A 95 8.45 -18.20 -25.96
N ALA A 96 8.32 -18.19 -24.61
CA ALA A 96 7.07 -18.08 -23.89
C ALA A 96 7.27 -17.19 -22.67
N THR A 97 6.20 -16.54 -22.21
CA THR A 97 6.25 -15.67 -21.04
C THR A 97 5.27 -16.11 -19.97
N ALA A 98 5.61 -15.83 -18.72
CA ALA A 98 4.71 -15.94 -17.57
C ALA A 98 4.86 -14.71 -16.69
N THR A 99 3.77 -14.28 -16.09
CA THR A 99 3.76 -13.14 -15.18
C THR A 99 3.58 -13.63 -13.75
N VAL A 100 4.40 -13.11 -12.83
CA VAL A 100 4.18 -13.22 -11.39
C VAL A 100 3.73 -11.87 -10.89
N SER A 101 2.57 -11.82 -10.24
CA SER A 101 1.99 -10.61 -9.67
C SER A 101 2.04 -10.63 -8.14
N GLN A 102 2.04 -9.43 -7.55
CA GLN A 102 1.99 -9.25 -6.10
C GLN A 102 0.94 -8.20 -5.73
N GLY A 103 0.14 -8.50 -4.71
CA GLY A 103 -0.87 -7.58 -4.19
C GLY A 103 -0.27 -6.30 -3.60
N ALA A 104 -1.10 -5.27 -3.51
CA ALA A 104 -0.81 -4.04 -2.79
C ALA A 104 -0.88 -4.26 -1.27
N SER A 105 -0.08 -3.52 -0.50
CA SER A 105 -0.23 -3.45 0.95
C SER A 105 -1.54 -2.77 1.34
N PRO A 106 -2.19 -3.22 2.41
CA PRO A 106 -3.33 -2.50 2.98
C PRO A 106 -2.88 -1.14 3.52
N VAL A 107 -3.72 -0.13 3.36
CA VAL A 107 -3.51 1.21 3.89
C VAL A 107 -4.53 1.47 4.99
N SER A 108 -4.05 1.92 6.16
CA SER A 108 -4.88 2.33 7.30
C SER A 108 -4.46 3.71 7.77
N TYR A 109 -5.43 4.57 8.07
CA TYR A 109 -5.21 5.92 8.57
C TYR A 109 -5.55 5.98 10.06
N TYR A 110 -4.73 6.72 10.80
CA TYR A 110 -4.86 6.91 12.24
C TYR A 110 -4.84 8.40 12.54
N PHE A 111 -5.92 8.87 13.14
CA PHE A 111 -6.08 10.27 13.53
C PHE A 111 -6.88 10.33 14.82
N TYR A 112 -6.23 10.72 15.92
CA TYR A 112 -6.87 10.75 17.23
C TYR A 112 -6.21 11.75 18.18
N TYR A 113 -6.96 12.19 19.17
CA TYR A 113 -6.54 13.03 20.28
C TYR A 113 -6.15 12.15 21.46
N ALA A 114 -5.09 12.48 22.17
CA ALA A 114 -4.65 11.86 23.43
C ALA A 114 -4.95 10.35 23.55
N LYS A 115 -4.00 9.50 23.16
CA LYS A 115 -4.05 8.04 23.33
C LYS A 115 -5.31 7.34 22.78
N GLY A 116 -5.82 7.81 21.64
CA GLY A 116 -6.91 7.15 20.91
C GLY A 116 -8.28 7.79 21.06
N GLY A 117 -8.40 8.91 21.75
CA GLY A 117 -9.65 9.67 21.83
C GLY A 117 -10.04 10.30 20.47
N THR A 118 -11.33 10.25 20.14
CA THR A 118 -11.89 10.89 18.95
C THR A 118 -12.55 12.24 19.24
N SER A 119 -12.67 12.61 20.52
CA SER A 119 -13.23 13.87 21.00
C SER A 119 -12.59 14.28 22.31
N HIS A 120 -12.61 15.56 22.60
CA HIS A 120 -12.19 16.15 23.88
C HIS A 120 -13.05 17.36 24.20
N THR A 121 -13.23 17.65 25.50
CA THR A 121 -13.87 18.88 25.94
C THR A 121 -12.98 19.53 27.00
N GLU A 122 -12.56 20.78 26.72
CA GLU A 122 -11.85 21.63 27.66
C GLU A 122 -12.85 22.45 28.47
N TYR A 123 -12.65 22.49 29.78
CA TYR A 123 -13.48 23.22 30.74
C TYR A 123 -12.60 24.22 31.50
N PRO A 124 -12.44 25.47 30.97
CA PRO A 124 -11.80 26.53 31.74
C PRO A 124 -12.49 26.76 33.08
N ASP A 125 -11.71 27.12 34.11
CA ASP A 125 -12.23 27.32 35.46
C ASP A 125 -13.09 28.59 35.57
N ASP A 126 -12.79 29.60 34.74
CA ASP A 126 -13.46 30.88 34.74
C ASP A 126 -13.67 31.46 33.32
N SER A 127 -14.12 32.70 33.22
CA SER A 127 -14.36 33.43 31.97
C SER A 127 -13.12 34.02 31.32
N SER A 128 -11.95 33.92 31.96
CA SER A 128 -10.72 34.56 31.49
C SER A 128 -10.20 33.94 30.18
N ALA A 129 -9.41 34.71 29.45
CA ALA A 129 -8.66 34.18 28.33
C ALA A 129 -7.68 33.11 28.82
N GLY A 130 -7.49 32.08 27.99
CA GLY A 130 -6.62 30.97 28.35
C GLY A 130 -6.24 30.10 27.14
N GLY A 131 -5.76 28.92 27.40
CA GLY A 131 -5.37 27.99 26.32
C GLY A 131 -4.93 26.65 26.83
N PHE A 132 -4.75 25.72 25.90
CA PHE A 132 -4.27 24.36 26.12
C PHE A 132 -3.48 23.85 24.92
N SER A 133 -2.80 22.74 25.08
CA SER A 133 -2.04 22.09 24.01
C SER A 133 -2.79 20.88 23.47
N LEU A 134 -2.75 20.72 22.15
CA LEU A 134 -3.27 19.58 21.44
C LEU A 134 -2.23 18.43 21.47
N ASP A 135 -2.66 17.26 21.91
CA ASP A 135 -1.92 16.00 21.80
C ASP A 135 -2.55 15.19 20.65
N ILE A 136 -2.02 15.39 19.44
CA ILE A 136 -2.57 14.79 18.21
C ILE A 136 -1.63 13.73 17.69
N THR A 137 -2.18 12.55 17.46
CA THR A 137 -1.53 11.49 16.68
C THR A 137 -2.14 11.43 15.29
N SER A 138 -1.29 11.56 14.27
CA SER A 138 -1.67 11.60 12.86
C SER A 138 -0.67 10.83 12.02
N TYR A 139 -1.05 9.64 11.54
CA TYR A 139 -0.19 8.84 10.65
C TYR A 139 -1.01 7.90 9.78
N LYS A 140 -0.36 7.33 8.74
CA LYS A 140 -0.85 6.17 8.01
C LYS A 140 0.11 4.99 8.16
N LYS A 141 -0.43 3.79 8.08
CA LYS A 141 0.28 2.53 7.96
C LYS A 141 0.02 1.93 6.58
N THR A 142 1.09 1.52 5.88
CA THR A 142 1.02 0.78 4.61
C THR A 142 1.88 -0.46 4.78
N GLY A 143 1.25 -1.64 4.85
CA GLY A 143 1.92 -2.85 5.30
C GLY A 143 2.50 -2.64 6.70
N GLU A 144 3.81 -2.86 6.85
CA GLU A 144 4.51 -2.59 8.13
C GLU A 144 5.11 -1.17 8.23
N SER A 145 5.08 -0.40 7.14
CA SER A 145 5.62 0.96 7.11
C SER A 145 4.65 1.98 7.69
N THR A 146 5.16 2.88 8.53
CA THR A 146 4.40 3.98 9.14
C THR A 146 4.94 5.32 8.66
N ARG A 147 4.06 6.25 8.28
CA ARG A 147 4.39 7.62 7.90
C ARG A 147 3.48 8.62 8.60
N ASN A 148 4.06 9.59 9.28
CA ASN A 148 3.31 10.70 9.87
C ASN A 148 2.62 11.51 8.77
N LEU A 149 1.42 11.99 9.06
CA LEU A 149 0.62 12.82 8.17
C LEU A 149 0.42 14.20 8.77
N SER A 150 0.41 15.21 7.89
CA SER A 150 0.01 16.56 8.24
C SER A 150 -1.49 16.64 8.54
N TRP A 151 -1.84 17.62 9.35
CA TRP A 151 -3.19 17.96 9.69
C TRP A 151 -3.33 19.46 9.87
N SER A 152 -4.52 19.94 9.69
CA SER A 152 -4.90 21.34 9.89
C SER A 152 -5.96 21.45 10.96
N ALA A 153 -6.09 22.64 11.56
CA ALA A 153 -7.11 22.92 12.55
C ALA A 153 -7.69 24.31 12.37
N SER A 154 -8.96 24.45 12.75
CA SER A 154 -9.67 25.73 12.81
C SER A 154 -10.55 25.78 14.07
N GLY A 155 -10.70 26.97 14.65
CA GLY A 155 -11.57 27.21 15.79
C GLY A 155 -12.70 28.17 15.44
N ASP A 156 -13.71 28.23 16.31
CA ASP A 156 -14.70 29.30 16.28
C ASP A 156 -14.02 30.67 16.47
N SER A 157 -14.70 31.78 16.16
CA SER A 157 -14.10 33.12 16.06
C SER A 157 -13.33 33.58 17.28
N TRP A 158 -13.61 33.06 18.45
CA TRP A 158 -12.95 33.38 19.72
C TRP A 158 -11.93 32.31 20.17
N ILE A 159 -11.69 31.31 19.33
CA ILE A 159 -10.72 30.24 19.57
C ILE A 159 -9.68 30.25 18.45
N HIS A 160 -8.44 30.44 18.83
CA HIS A 160 -7.31 30.56 17.89
C HIS A 160 -6.41 29.32 18.00
N VAL A 161 -6.09 28.72 16.85
CA VAL A 161 -5.22 27.54 16.79
C VAL A 161 -3.94 27.89 16.03
N ASN A 162 -2.80 27.59 16.65
CA ASN A 162 -1.49 27.75 16.05
C ASN A 162 -0.64 26.49 16.31
N GLY A 163 -0.50 25.64 15.28
CA GLY A 163 0.11 24.32 15.42
C GLY A 163 -0.64 23.49 16.45
N THR A 164 0.04 23.07 17.51
CA THR A 164 -0.56 22.32 18.62
C THR A 164 -1.09 23.19 19.75
N SER A 165 -0.97 24.51 19.67
CA SER A 165 -1.44 25.43 20.71
C SER A 165 -2.82 25.97 20.37
N VAL A 166 -3.74 25.85 21.31
CA VAL A 166 -5.06 26.47 21.26
C VAL A 166 -5.13 27.56 22.31
N SER A 167 -5.57 28.73 21.91
CA SER A 167 -5.90 29.84 22.83
C SER A 167 -7.35 30.28 22.60
N TYR A 168 -7.97 30.78 23.66
CA TYR A 168 -9.32 31.31 23.61
C TYR A 168 -9.39 32.63 24.32
N GLU A 169 -10.27 33.52 23.82
CA GLU A 169 -10.48 34.86 24.37
C GLU A 169 -11.29 34.80 25.68
N GLU A 170 -11.25 35.92 26.47
CA GLU A 170 -12.16 36.14 27.60
C GLU A 170 -13.63 36.04 27.13
N ASN A 171 -14.47 35.37 27.91
CA ASN A 171 -15.91 35.42 27.70
C ASN A 171 -16.50 36.69 28.37
N PRO A 172 -16.87 37.72 27.61
CA PRO A 172 -17.38 38.96 28.17
C PRO A 172 -18.82 38.84 28.70
N ASN A 173 -19.51 37.77 28.35
CA ASN A 173 -20.93 37.56 28.66
C ASN A 173 -21.11 36.89 30.02
N LYS A 174 -22.26 37.11 30.65
CA LYS A 174 -22.67 36.40 31.89
C LYS A 174 -23.01 34.90 31.63
N GLU A 175 -23.36 34.59 30.38
CA GLU A 175 -23.75 33.25 30.02
C GLU A 175 -22.52 32.42 29.61
N ARG A 176 -22.56 31.14 29.93
CA ARG A 176 -21.58 30.15 29.47
C ARG A 176 -21.61 30.09 27.95
N ARG A 177 -20.43 29.99 27.31
CA ARG A 177 -20.32 29.75 25.87
C ARG A 177 -19.63 28.42 25.57
N THR A 178 -19.97 27.88 24.43
CA THR A 178 -19.31 26.67 23.89
C THR A 178 -18.80 26.97 22.50
N GLY A 179 -17.56 26.61 22.23
CA GLY A 179 -16.96 26.68 20.91
C GLY A 179 -16.32 25.36 20.52
N THR A 180 -16.01 25.25 19.24
CA THR A 180 -15.47 24.03 18.64
C THR A 180 -14.13 24.31 17.97
N VAL A 181 -13.20 23.39 18.17
CA VAL A 181 -11.98 23.26 17.35
C VAL A 181 -12.16 22.04 16.46
N THR A 182 -12.10 22.25 15.16
CA THR A 182 -12.14 21.18 14.15
C THR A 182 -10.74 20.91 13.65
N LEU A 183 -10.29 19.65 13.75
CA LEU A 183 -9.03 19.20 13.20
C LEU A 183 -9.33 18.29 12.00
N LYS A 184 -8.47 18.33 10.98
CA LYS A 184 -8.62 17.53 9.75
C LYS A 184 -7.27 16.99 9.35
N GLN A 185 -7.19 15.68 9.18
CA GLN A 185 -6.04 15.01 8.58
C GLN A 185 -6.06 15.25 7.07
N ASP A 186 -4.96 15.78 6.52
CA ASP A 186 -4.96 16.30 5.14
C ASP A 186 -5.14 15.19 4.09
N GLU A 187 -4.51 14.05 4.28
CA GLU A 187 -4.52 12.96 3.28
C GLU A 187 -5.80 12.12 3.32
N SER A 188 -6.27 11.74 4.52
CA SER A 188 -7.48 10.90 4.66
C SER A 188 -8.77 11.70 4.65
N GLY A 189 -8.70 12.98 5.01
CA GLY A 189 -9.86 13.82 5.27
C GLY A 189 -10.57 13.51 6.59
N TYR A 190 -10.03 12.65 7.45
CA TYR A 190 -10.61 12.37 8.76
C TYR A 190 -10.62 13.64 9.63
N THR A 191 -11.69 13.81 10.38
CA THR A 191 -11.89 14.96 11.25
C THR A 191 -12.07 14.56 12.70
N LEU A 192 -11.56 15.42 13.60
CA LEU A 192 -11.84 15.37 15.04
C LEU A 192 -12.50 16.68 15.45
N SER A 193 -13.36 16.63 16.46
CA SER A 193 -14.05 17.80 17.00
C SER A 193 -13.74 17.91 18.50
N LEU A 194 -13.11 18.98 18.89
CA LEU A 194 -12.86 19.32 20.29
C LEU A 194 -13.73 20.50 20.70
N LYS A 195 -14.23 20.49 21.92
CA LYS A 195 -15.07 21.55 22.48
C LYS A 195 -14.32 22.34 23.55
N VAL A 196 -14.59 23.64 23.60
CA VAL A 196 -14.21 24.53 24.71
C VAL A 196 -15.50 25.04 25.34
N VAL A 197 -15.69 24.74 26.62
CA VAL A 197 -16.91 25.14 27.38
C VAL A 197 -16.50 26.10 28.46
N GLN A 198 -16.55 27.41 28.15
CA GLN A 198 -16.08 28.49 29.02
C GLN A 198 -17.21 29.07 29.84
N PRO A 199 -17.05 29.23 31.17
CA PRO A 199 -18.03 29.89 32.01
C PRO A 199 -18.31 31.35 31.60
N GLY A 200 -19.45 31.85 32.01
CA GLY A 200 -19.76 33.27 31.90
C GLY A 200 -19.05 34.09 33.00
N LYS A 201 -18.94 35.39 32.75
CA LYS A 201 -18.32 36.35 33.67
C LYS A 201 -19.18 36.50 34.94
N THR A 202 -18.62 36.17 36.10
CA THR A 202 -19.29 36.46 37.37
C THR A 202 -19.19 37.92 37.70
N SER A 203 -20.33 38.61 37.91
CA SER A 203 -20.34 39.94 38.49
C SER A 203 -20.01 39.84 39.98
N VAL A 204 -18.90 40.42 40.42
CA VAL A 204 -18.68 40.66 41.84
C VAL A 204 -19.49 41.91 42.17
N ASP A 205 -20.65 41.73 42.81
CA ASP A 205 -21.36 42.87 43.44
C ASP A 205 -20.53 43.28 44.65
N ILE A 206 -19.81 44.40 44.52
CA ILE A 206 -19.17 45.05 45.66
C ILE A 206 -20.30 45.84 46.34
N GLU A 207 -20.91 45.27 47.37
CA GLU A 207 -21.74 46.03 48.30
C GLU A 207 -20.80 47.04 48.99
N GLN A 208 -21.06 48.35 48.82
CA GLN A 208 -20.43 49.46 49.56
C GLN A 208 -21.15 49.66 50.88
#